data_996ddf079302334cbf39a1e4886d3271
#
_entry.id   996ddf079302334cbf39a1e4886d3271
#
_cell.length_a   1.000
_cell.length_b   1.000
_cell.length_c   1.000
_cell.angle_alpha   90.00
_cell.angle_beta   90.00
_cell.angle_gamma   90.00
#
_symmetry.space_group_name_H-M   'P 1'
#
loop_
_entity.id
_entity.type
_entity.pdbx_description
1 polymer ?
#
loop_
_entity_poly.entity_id
_entity_poly.type
_entity_poly.pdbx_seq_one_letter_code
_entity_poly.pdbx_strand_id
1 'polypeptide(L)'
;MGWVGLFIMGISFVILSRLAHFNHFRESYIKLIYILMVSGLTIRFISHSLLPYLTGFWYLIMGGSIIISSILVFLAIIIYILFLLSIVFHTSPIIKVPNRDIRYFLIMNIFGWIIYGLANVILLSTMVNNGQIFLPHGINLFLVDLFIHFTIFPICIAIGLRALPLFLKLKKVDWNARNFSIIYLIIVSIYFILKAINLLNDDIILINETYLLAIIKDLIIAWFIFKLNILFRDYKLNNRISKNISCSKREEFKIFFSNYGKFGHFELFIQSAFIWLSIGLFLDILLHVMLIQKIKIDIGIDGIRHMWLTGFTSLLIIGMSIRMIPGMTSTKKLKHPDRVIWLVRIINFSILFRTIYLVIPESILLSIPSIGIIALRLFGLSGILFMFGLLVFYYLMAPILNNNLD
;
A
#
# COMPACT_ATOMS: atom_id res chain seq x y z
N MET A 1 2.79 0.28 8.82
CA MET A 1 2.85 -1.17 8.63
C MET A 1 1.63 -1.91 9.15
N GLY A 2 1.21 -1.75 10.38
CA GLY A 2 0.15 -2.58 10.99
C GLY A 2 -1.12 -2.66 10.16
N TRP A 3 -1.73 -1.54 9.86
CA TRP A 3 -2.94 -1.46 9.04
C TRP A 3 -2.78 -2.09 7.65
N VAL A 4 -1.77 -1.62 6.89
CA VAL A 4 -1.55 -2.07 5.51
C VAL A 4 -1.14 -3.54 5.48
N GLY A 5 -0.23 -3.98 6.37
CA GLY A 5 0.24 -5.36 6.43
C GLY A 5 -0.88 -6.35 6.78
N LEU A 6 -1.64 -6.08 7.83
CA LEU A 6 -2.78 -6.92 8.21
C LEU A 6 -3.82 -7.04 7.09
N PHE A 7 -4.09 -5.91 6.43
CA PHE A 7 -5.08 -5.89 5.36
C PHE A 7 -4.60 -6.64 4.11
N ILE A 8 -3.34 -6.46 3.70
CA ILE A 8 -2.75 -7.20 2.59
C ILE A 8 -2.79 -8.70 2.86
N MET A 9 -2.39 -9.13 4.06
CA MET A 9 -2.45 -10.54 4.44
C MET A 9 -3.90 -11.06 4.41
N GLY A 10 -4.84 -10.33 5.01
CA GLY A 10 -6.25 -10.73 5.05
C GLY A 10 -6.88 -10.87 3.67
N ILE A 11 -6.69 -9.86 2.79
CA ILE A 11 -7.20 -9.92 1.41
C ILE A 11 -6.52 -11.02 0.61
N SER A 12 -5.21 -11.22 0.78
CA SER A 12 -4.47 -12.26 0.08
C SER A 12 -5.03 -13.65 0.39
N PHE A 13 -5.38 -13.94 1.65
CA PHE A 13 -6.01 -15.22 2.01
C PHE A 13 -7.29 -15.48 1.24
N VAL A 14 -8.09 -14.46 0.98
CA VAL A 14 -9.37 -14.62 0.28
C VAL A 14 -9.19 -14.63 -1.23
N ILE A 15 -8.47 -13.65 -1.78
CA ILE A 15 -8.34 -13.48 -3.23
C ILE A 15 -7.45 -14.55 -3.84
N LEU A 16 -6.25 -14.74 -3.26
CA LEU A 16 -5.28 -15.66 -3.84
C LEU A 16 -5.74 -17.11 -3.69
N SER A 17 -6.39 -17.47 -2.58
CA SER A 17 -6.98 -18.80 -2.42
C SER A 17 -8.04 -19.09 -3.48
N ARG A 18 -8.91 -18.11 -3.78
CA ARG A 18 -9.93 -18.25 -4.84
C ARG A 18 -9.31 -18.30 -6.24
N LEU A 19 -8.30 -17.48 -6.52
CA LEU A 19 -7.61 -17.46 -7.80
C LEU A 19 -6.82 -18.75 -8.06
N ALA A 20 -6.28 -19.36 -7.01
CA ALA A 20 -5.50 -20.59 -7.07
C ALA A 20 -6.38 -21.86 -6.90
N HIS A 21 -7.68 -21.72 -6.62
CA HIS A 21 -8.56 -22.82 -6.20
C HIS A 21 -7.95 -23.68 -5.08
N PHE A 22 -7.32 -23.02 -4.11
CA PHE A 22 -6.54 -23.61 -3.03
C PHE A 22 -7.33 -23.54 -1.72
N ASN A 23 -7.85 -24.66 -1.25
CA ASN A 23 -8.71 -24.73 -0.06
C ASN A 23 -8.01 -25.34 1.17
N HIS A 24 -6.69 -25.59 1.10
CA HIS A 24 -6.00 -26.36 2.15
C HIS A 24 -5.41 -25.56 3.31
N PHE A 25 -5.47 -24.22 3.28
CA PHE A 25 -4.95 -23.44 4.40
C PHE A 25 -5.98 -23.38 5.52
N ARG A 26 -5.65 -24.02 6.66
CA ARG A 26 -6.58 -24.12 7.79
C ARG A 26 -6.87 -22.74 8.39
N GLU A 27 -8.11 -22.49 8.74
CA GLU A 27 -8.55 -21.24 9.40
C GLU A 27 -7.74 -20.94 10.67
N SER A 28 -7.27 -21.97 11.38
CA SER A 28 -6.42 -21.85 12.57
C SER A 28 -5.12 -21.06 12.30
N TYR A 29 -4.49 -21.23 11.14
CA TYR A 29 -3.28 -20.47 10.78
C TYR A 29 -3.59 -19.01 10.53
N ILE A 30 -4.74 -18.70 9.92
CA ILE A 30 -5.17 -17.31 9.69
C ILE A 30 -5.40 -16.62 11.04
N LYS A 31 -6.07 -17.27 11.97
CA LYS A 31 -6.27 -16.78 13.35
C LYS A 31 -4.94 -16.57 14.07
N LEU A 32 -4.01 -17.51 13.93
CA LEU A 32 -2.68 -17.43 14.55
C LEU A 32 -1.89 -16.22 13.99
N ILE A 33 -1.86 -16.03 12.67
CA ILE A 33 -1.23 -14.86 12.04
C ILE A 33 -1.84 -13.57 12.59
N TYR A 34 -3.16 -13.49 12.66
CA TYR A 34 -3.86 -12.32 13.19
C TYR A 34 -3.46 -12.03 14.64
N ILE A 35 -3.47 -13.03 15.51
CA ILE A 35 -3.10 -12.87 16.92
C ILE A 35 -1.64 -12.41 17.04
N LEU A 36 -0.70 -13.07 16.36
CA LEU A 36 0.72 -12.72 16.40
C LEU A 36 0.97 -11.29 15.88
N MET A 37 0.34 -10.90 14.77
CA MET A 37 0.48 -9.54 14.22
C MET A 37 -0.10 -8.49 15.15
N VAL A 38 -1.33 -8.68 15.62
CA VAL A 38 -1.99 -7.69 16.49
C VAL A 38 -1.25 -7.55 17.81
N SER A 39 -0.90 -8.64 18.47
CA SER A 39 -0.14 -8.60 19.73
C SER A 39 1.23 -7.95 19.54
N GLY A 40 1.99 -8.34 18.51
CA GLY A 40 3.28 -7.76 18.21
C GLY A 40 3.20 -6.24 17.93
N LEU A 41 2.23 -5.80 17.12
CA LEU A 41 2.04 -4.39 16.81
C LEU A 41 1.59 -3.58 18.03
N THR A 42 0.72 -4.12 18.87
CA THR A 42 0.24 -3.45 20.10
C THR A 42 1.38 -3.29 21.10
N ILE A 43 2.15 -4.36 21.34
CA ILE A 43 3.34 -4.28 22.21
C ILE A 43 4.31 -3.24 21.68
N ARG A 44 4.60 -3.24 20.37
CA ARG A 44 5.50 -2.25 19.74
C ARG A 44 5.00 -0.83 19.91
N PHE A 45 3.72 -0.59 19.68
CA PHE A 45 3.13 0.74 19.82
C PHE A 45 3.33 1.28 21.24
N ILE A 46 3.01 0.49 22.26
CA ILE A 46 3.15 0.89 23.66
C ILE A 46 4.64 1.11 24.00
N SER A 47 5.49 0.14 23.68
CA SER A 47 6.91 0.18 24.05
C SER A 47 7.67 1.32 23.38
N HIS A 48 7.45 1.54 22.06
CA HIS A 48 8.09 2.64 21.33
C HIS A 48 7.62 4.03 21.79
N SER A 49 6.34 4.16 22.14
CA SER A 49 5.80 5.43 22.64
C SER A 49 6.34 5.79 24.02
N LEU A 50 6.64 4.80 24.86
CA LEU A 50 7.14 5.01 26.22
C LEU A 50 8.68 5.10 26.29
N LEU A 51 9.39 4.43 25.38
CA LEU A 51 10.85 4.31 25.40
C LEU A 51 11.59 5.65 25.59
N PRO A 52 11.23 6.77 24.91
CA PRO A 52 11.91 8.05 25.05
C PRO A 52 11.84 8.67 26.46
N TYR A 53 10.88 8.26 27.27
CA TYR A 53 10.63 8.81 28.60
C TYR A 53 11.21 7.95 29.72
N LEU A 54 11.84 6.81 29.41
CA LEU A 54 12.27 5.82 30.37
C LEU A 54 13.79 5.69 30.38
N THR A 55 14.35 5.45 31.57
CA THR A 55 15.80 5.23 31.79
C THR A 55 16.05 4.01 32.67
N GLY A 56 17.28 3.51 32.65
CA GLY A 56 17.72 2.40 33.50
C GLY A 56 16.91 1.11 33.29
N PHE A 57 16.43 0.53 34.37
CA PHE A 57 15.69 -0.74 34.36
C PHE A 57 14.44 -0.73 33.48
N TRP A 58 13.67 0.36 33.49
CA TRP A 58 12.46 0.51 32.68
C TRP A 58 12.75 0.60 31.19
N TYR A 59 13.89 1.22 30.81
CA TYR A 59 14.35 1.20 29.41
C TYR A 59 14.62 -0.23 28.94
N LEU A 60 15.28 -1.08 29.77
CA LEU A 60 15.56 -2.48 29.43
C LEU A 60 14.28 -3.30 29.25
N ILE A 61 13.27 -3.12 30.10
CA ILE A 61 11.97 -3.81 29.98
C ILE A 61 11.29 -3.42 28.67
N MET A 62 11.19 -2.12 28.38
CA MET A 62 10.54 -1.64 27.16
C MET A 62 11.33 -2.00 25.90
N GLY A 63 12.67 -1.93 25.95
CA GLY A 63 13.53 -2.41 24.89
C GLY A 63 13.36 -3.91 24.61
N GLY A 64 13.35 -4.73 25.66
CA GLY A 64 13.03 -6.17 25.54
C GLY A 64 11.66 -6.42 24.92
N SER A 65 10.65 -5.63 25.30
CA SER A 65 9.30 -5.71 24.72
C SER A 65 9.29 -5.37 23.22
N ILE A 66 10.11 -4.39 22.77
CA ILE A 66 10.28 -4.06 21.34
C ILE A 66 10.87 -5.25 20.59
N ILE A 67 11.89 -5.93 21.14
CA ILE A 67 12.49 -7.11 20.53
C ILE A 67 11.46 -8.23 20.42
N ILE A 68 10.75 -8.55 21.51
CA ILE A 68 9.68 -9.56 21.51
C ILE A 68 8.62 -9.22 20.46
N SER A 69 8.19 -7.96 20.37
CA SER A 69 7.22 -7.52 19.38
C SER A 69 7.69 -7.79 17.94
N SER A 70 8.98 -7.56 17.67
CA SER A 70 9.56 -7.79 16.34
C SER A 70 9.60 -9.27 15.98
N ILE A 71 9.89 -10.13 16.95
CA ILE A 71 9.87 -11.59 16.77
C ILE A 71 8.45 -12.08 16.51
N LEU A 72 7.44 -11.62 17.25
CA LEU A 72 6.04 -11.98 17.02
C LEU A 72 5.57 -11.62 15.61
N VAL A 73 5.87 -10.39 15.18
CA VAL A 73 5.54 -9.93 13.82
C VAL A 73 6.29 -10.78 12.77
N PHE A 74 7.55 -11.12 13.00
CA PHE A 74 8.33 -11.94 12.07
C PHE A 74 7.80 -13.37 11.98
N LEU A 75 7.39 -13.97 13.09
CA LEU A 75 6.75 -15.29 13.09
C LEU A 75 5.43 -15.29 12.29
N ALA A 76 4.61 -14.25 12.45
CA ALA A 76 3.40 -14.09 11.64
C ALA A 76 3.72 -13.98 10.14
N ILE A 77 4.78 -13.24 9.79
CA ILE A 77 5.28 -13.11 8.41
C ILE A 77 5.73 -14.47 7.86
N ILE A 78 6.47 -15.27 8.62
CA ILE A 78 6.90 -16.61 8.20
C ILE A 78 5.70 -17.50 7.87
N ILE A 79 4.68 -17.55 8.73
CA ILE A 79 3.49 -18.35 8.48
C ILE A 79 2.75 -17.86 7.22
N TYR A 80 2.66 -16.54 7.03
CA TYR A 80 2.08 -15.95 5.82
C TYR A 80 2.88 -16.30 4.56
N ILE A 81 4.21 -16.32 4.64
CA ILE A 81 5.08 -16.71 3.52
C ILE A 81 4.86 -18.18 3.14
N LEU A 82 4.71 -19.08 4.10
CA LEU A 82 4.38 -20.49 3.83
C LEU A 82 3.08 -20.60 3.02
N PHE A 83 2.08 -19.78 3.34
CA PHE A 83 0.86 -19.67 2.55
C PHE A 83 1.14 -19.18 1.11
N LEU A 84 1.89 -18.10 0.94
CA LEU A 84 2.23 -17.58 -0.40
C LEU A 84 3.03 -18.60 -1.22
N LEU A 85 4.00 -19.28 -0.61
CA LEU A 85 4.78 -20.34 -1.26
C LEU A 85 3.88 -21.48 -1.72
N SER A 86 2.92 -21.89 -0.90
CA SER A 86 1.96 -22.94 -1.29
C SER A 86 1.18 -22.55 -2.55
N ILE A 87 0.81 -21.27 -2.70
CA ILE A 87 0.13 -20.76 -3.90
C ILE A 87 1.06 -20.69 -5.11
N VAL A 88 2.29 -20.20 -4.92
CA VAL A 88 3.28 -20.07 -6.00
C VAL A 88 3.66 -21.41 -6.62
N PHE A 89 3.79 -22.44 -5.77
CA PHE A 89 4.16 -23.79 -6.20
C PHE A 89 2.98 -24.70 -6.49
N HIS A 90 1.77 -24.28 -6.15
CA HIS A 90 0.58 -25.07 -6.47
C HIS A 90 0.30 -25.06 -7.96
N THR A 91 0.53 -26.19 -8.62
CA THR A 91 0.22 -26.41 -10.03
C THR A 91 -1.09 -27.16 -10.12
N SER A 92 -2.20 -26.46 -10.31
CA SER A 92 -3.46 -27.10 -10.66
C SER A 92 -3.42 -27.49 -12.14
N PRO A 93 -3.64 -28.76 -12.52
CA PRO A 93 -3.69 -29.19 -13.93
C PRO A 93 -4.84 -28.56 -14.71
N ILE A 94 -5.88 -28.06 -14.02
CA ILE A 94 -7.10 -27.53 -14.62
C ILE A 94 -6.97 -26.03 -14.97
N ILE A 95 -6.06 -25.28 -14.31
CA ILE A 95 -5.97 -23.82 -14.46
C ILE A 95 -4.59 -23.41 -14.97
N LYS A 96 -4.43 -23.50 -16.29
CA LYS A 96 -3.16 -23.22 -16.96
C LYS A 96 -2.73 -21.75 -17.02
N VAL A 97 -3.54 -20.74 -16.66
CA VAL A 97 -3.28 -19.37 -17.11
C VAL A 97 -3.22 -18.29 -16.03
N PRO A 98 -3.97 -18.27 -14.93
CA PRO A 98 -3.98 -17.10 -14.04
C PRO A 98 -2.73 -16.88 -13.18
N ASN A 99 -2.09 -17.96 -12.70
CA ASN A 99 -0.98 -17.84 -11.75
C ASN A 99 0.37 -17.47 -12.39
N ARG A 100 0.54 -17.79 -13.69
CA ARG A 100 1.81 -17.58 -14.39
C ARG A 100 2.16 -16.11 -14.56
N ASP A 101 1.16 -15.27 -14.81
CA ASP A 101 1.36 -13.84 -15.08
C ASP A 101 1.72 -13.02 -13.81
N ILE A 102 1.20 -13.43 -12.63
CA ILE A 102 1.41 -12.75 -11.37
C ILE A 102 2.51 -13.38 -10.50
N ARG A 103 3.04 -14.53 -10.90
CA ARG A 103 3.97 -15.34 -10.08
C ARG A 103 5.20 -14.55 -9.63
N TYR A 104 5.79 -13.78 -10.51
CA TYR A 104 6.99 -13.01 -10.18
C TYR A 104 6.71 -11.90 -9.18
N PHE A 105 5.56 -11.26 -9.23
CA PHE A 105 5.13 -10.30 -8.20
C PHE A 105 4.92 -10.97 -6.84
N LEU A 106 4.38 -12.19 -6.80
CA LEU A 106 4.26 -12.95 -5.56
C LEU A 106 5.62 -13.35 -4.99
N ILE A 107 6.57 -13.74 -5.86
CA ILE A 107 7.95 -14.03 -5.45
C ILE A 107 8.60 -12.76 -4.85
N MET A 108 8.47 -11.61 -5.52
CA MET A 108 8.96 -10.34 -4.96
C MET A 108 8.34 -10.04 -3.60
N ASN A 109 7.03 -10.22 -3.48
CA ASN A 109 6.32 -10.00 -2.23
C ASN A 109 6.85 -10.88 -1.10
N ILE A 110 7.15 -12.15 -1.38
CA ILE A 110 7.79 -13.08 -0.43
C ILE A 110 9.14 -12.55 0.02
N PHE A 111 10.02 -12.19 -0.92
CA PHE A 111 11.33 -11.61 -0.61
C PHE A 111 11.22 -10.33 0.21
N GLY A 112 10.33 -9.43 -0.17
CA GLY A 112 10.09 -8.19 0.56
C GLY A 112 9.68 -8.44 2.03
N TRP A 113 8.79 -9.38 2.27
CA TRP A 113 8.39 -9.74 3.63
C TRP A 113 9.53 -10.36 4.45
N ILE A 114 10.31 -11.28 3.85
CA ILE A 114 11.45 -11.92 4.54
C ILE A 114 12.49 -10.87 4.94
N ILE A 115 12.97 -10.09 3.96
CA ILE A 115 14.04 -9.11 4.19
C ILE A 115 13.56 -8.08 5.21
N TYR A 116 12.35 -7.54 5.04
CA TYR A 116 11.81 -6.56 5.95
C TYR A 116 11.62 -7.12 7.36
N GLY A 117 11.03 -8.30 7.51
CA GLY A 117 10.79 -8.92 8.80
C GLY A 117 12.09 -9.23 9.55
N LEU A 118 13.08 -9.83 8.86
CA LEU A 118 14.39 -10.14 9.43
C LEU A 118 15.16 -8.87 9.80
N ALA A 119 15.20 -7.89 8.91
CA ALA A 119 15.86 -6.61 9.17
C ALA A 119 15.26 -5.88 10.38
N ASN A 120 13.95 -5.91 10.56
CA ASN A 120 13.32 -5.32 11.75
C ASN A 120 13.77 -6.01 13.04
N VAL A 121 13.87 -7.34 13.07
CA VAL A 121 14.35 -8.06 14.27
C VAL A 121 15.79 -7.66 14.57
N ILE A 122 16.69 -7.69 13.58
CA ILE A 122 18.10 -7.37 13.77
C ILE A 122 18.28 -5.91 14.20
N LEU A 123 17.69 -4.96 13.46
CA LEU A 123 17.90 -3.54 13.70
C LEU A 123 17.29 -3.05 15.01
N LEU A 124 16.11 -3.57 15.39
CA LEU A 124 15.53 -3.21 16.68
C LEU A 124 16.31 -3.83 17.85
N SER A 125 16.86 -5.02 17.66
CA SER A 125 17.75 -5.62 18.66
C SER A 125 19.05 -4.82 18.83
N THR A 126 19.69 -4.40 17.72
CA THR A 126 20.90 -3.56 17.76
C THR A 126 20.61 -2.18 18.34
N MET A 127 19.49 -1.56 17.99
CA MET A 127 19.04 -0.29 18.55
C MET A 127 18.94 -0.33 20.09
N VAL A 128 18.25 -1.34 20.61
CA VAL A 128 18.08 -1.54 22.06
C VAL A 128 19.41 -1.81 22.76
N ASN A 129 20.25 -2.71 22.20
CA ASN A 129 21.54 -3.05 22.76
C ASN A 129 22.52 -1.85 22.80
N ASN A 130 22.41 -0.94 21.82
CA ASN A 130 23.21 0.28 21.76
C ASN A 130 22.63 1.43 22.61
N GLY A 131 21.54 1.21 23.34
CA GLY A 131 20.89 2.26 24.12
C GLY A 131 20.23 3.37 23.30
N GLN A 132 19.98 3.12 22.01
CA GLN A 132 19.37 4.09 21.11
C GLN A 132 17.84 4.08 21.22
N ILE A 133 17.22 5.24 21.08
CA ILE A 133 15.76 5.40 21.12
C ILE A 133 15.15 5.22 19.73
N PHE A 134 15.89 5.60 18.69
CA PHE A 134 15.44 5.53 17.29
C PHE A 134 16.45 4.80 16.42
N LEU A 135 15.95 4.19 15.35
CA LEU A 135 16.81 3.65 14.29
C LEU A 135 17.50 4.79 13.54
N PRO A 136 18.74 4.59 13.05
CA PRO A 136 19.39 5.54 12.15
C PRO A 136 18.47 5.88 10.96
N HIS A 137 18.31 7.18 10.69
CA HIS A 137 17.33 7.68 9.71
C HIS A 137 17.48 7.04 8.32
N GLY A 138 18.70 7.01 7.77
CA GLY A 138 18.97 6.44 6.45
C GLY A 138 18.58 4.97 6.33
N ILE A 139 18.89 4.15 7.35
CA ILE A 139 18.53 2.71 7.38
C ILE A 139 17.02 2.54 7.45
N ASN A 140 16.36 3.31 8.30
CA ASN A 140 14.89 3.26 8.42
C ASN A 140 14.22 3.63 7.10
N LEU A 141 14.70 4.68 6.44
CA LEU A 141 14.18 5.10 5.13
C LEU A 141 14.39 4.02 4.06
N PHE A 142 15.57 3.41 4.03
CA PHE A 142 15.87 2.29 3.11
C PHE A 142 14.90 1.12 3.31
N LEU A 143 14.62 0.73 4.56
CA LEU A 143 13.70 -0.38 4.86
C LEU A 143 12.26 -0.06 4.48
N VAL A 144 11.81 1.17 4.70
CA VAL A 144 10.45 1.59 4.31
C VAL A 144 10.30 1.55 2.79
N ASP A 145 11.28 2.06 2.04
CA ASP A 145 11.28 2.03 0.58
C ASP A 145 11.31 0.59 0.05
N LEU A 146 12.17 -0.26 0.64
CA LEU A 146 12.24 -1.68 0.30
C LEU A 146 10.87 -2.35 0.50
N PHE A 147 10.22 -2.11 1.63
CA PHE A 147 8.89 -2.66 1.90
C PHE A 147 7.84 -2.17 0.89
N ILE A 148 7.86 -0.90 0.51
CA ILE A 148 6.93 -0.36 -0.49
C ILE A 148 7.13 -1.06 -1.84
N HIS A 149 8.36 -1.15 -2.33
CA HIS A 149 8.65 -1.60 -3.68
C HIS A 149 8.70 -3.12 -3.85
N PHE A 150 9.08 -3.88 -2.81
CA PHE A 150 9.09 -5.35 -2.85
C PHE A 150 7.83 -5.99 -2.28
N THR A 151 7.09 -5.31 -1.41
CA THR A 151 5.93 -5.91 -0.75
C THR A 151 4.63 -5.28 -1.23
N ILE A 152 4.48 -3.97 -1.09
CA ILE A 152 3.19 -3.29 -1.33
C ILE A 152 2.88 -3.19 -2.81
N PHE A 153 3.77 -2.59 -3.60
CA PHE A 153 3.51 -2.40 -5.03
C PHE A 153 3.33 -3.73 -5.77
N PRO A 154 4.20 -4.75 -5.59
CA PRO A 154 4.01 -6.03 -6.24
C PRO A 154 2.66 -6.68 -5.98
N ILE A 155 2.20 -6.70 -4.74
CA ILE A 155 0.90 -7.31 -4.42
C ILE A 155 -0.28 -6.46 -4.94
N CYS A 156 -0.18 -5.13 -4.86
CA CYS A 156 -1.20 -4.24 -5.42
C CYS A 156 -1.29 -4.37 -6.94
N ILE A 157 -0.16 -4.49 -7.64
CA ILE A 157 -0.10 -4.72 -9.08
C ILE A 157 -0.65 -6.10 -9.43
N ALA A 158 -0.22 -7.15 -8.73
CA ALA A 158 -0.67 -8.53 -8.97
C ALA A 158 -2.19 -8.68 -8.83
N ILE A 159 -2.75 -8.15 -7.75
CA ILE A 159 -4.21 -8.15 -7.54
C ILE A 159 -4.89 -7.20 -8.52
N GLY A 160 -4.30 -6.02 -8.72
CA GLY A 160 -4.82 -4.97 -9.59
C GLY A 160 -4.99 -5.40 -11.04
N LEU A 161 -4.04 -6.14 -11.60
CA LEU A 161 -4.10 -6.68 -12.97
C LEU A 161 -5.37 -7.50 -13.24
N ARG A 162 -5.92 -8.13 -12.21
CA ARG A 162 -7.11 -8.97 -12.31
C ARG A 162 -8.37 -8.29 -11.81
N ALA A 163 -8.29 -7.71 -10.64
CA ALA A 163 -9.45 -7.18 -9.94
C ALA A 163 -9.90 -5.81 -10.50
N LEU A 164 -8.97 -4.94 -10.88
CA LEU A 164 -9.32 -3.60 -11.37
C LEU A 164 -10.09 -3.64 -12.71
N PRO A 165 -9.63 -4.37 -13.74
CA PRO A 165 -10.40 -4.48 -14.97
C PRO A 165 -11.80 -5.07 -14.76
N LEU A 166 -11.92 -6.05 -13.86
CA LEU A 166 -13.20 -6.67 -13.54
C LEU A 166 -14.16 -5.72 -12.82
N PHE A 167 -13.69 -5.03 -11.77
CA PHE A 167 -14.56 -4.20 -10.93
C PHE A 167 -14.87 -2.84 -11.54
N LEU A 168 -13.90 -2.27 -12.25
CA LEU A 168 -14.05 -1.00 -12.94
C LEU A 168 -14.55 -1.16 -14.38
N LYS A 169 -14.76 -2.40 -14.86
CA LYS A 169 -15.11 -2.73 -16.24
C LYS A 169 -14.17 -2.08 -17.26
N LEU A 170 -12.89 -2.08 -16.98
CA LEU A 170 -11.85 -1.64 -17.89
C LEU A 170 -11.62 -2.68 -18.99
N LYS A 171 -10.94 -2.27 -20.05
CA LYS A 171 -10.48 -3.20 -21.08
C LYS A 171 -9.59 -4.27 -20.44
N LYS A 172 -9.71 -5.51 -20.89
CA LYS A 172 -8.81 -6.58 -20.45
C LYS A 172 -7.36 -6.20 -20.78
N VAL A 173 -6.44 -6.60 -19.90
CA VAL A 173 -5.00 -6.45 -20.13
C VAL A 173 -4.62 -7.24 -21.38
N ASP A 174 -4.15 -6.54 -22.42
CA ASP A 174 -3.76 -7.07 -23.72
C ASP A 174 -2.25 -7.19 -23.91
N TRP A 175 -1.47 -6.75 -22.93
CA TRP A 175 -0.01 -6.78 -22.91
C TRP A 175 0.51 -7.91 -22.00
N ASN A 176 1.80 -8.27 -22.21
CA ASN A 176 2.43 -9.38 -21.51
C ASN A 176 2.78 -9.01 -20.05
N ALA A 177 1.87 -9.30 -19.12
CA ALA A 177 2.05 -9.04 -17.70
C ALA A 177 3.25 -9.79 -17.08
N ARG A 178 3.64 -10.95 -17.64
CA ARG A 178 4.81 -11.70 -17.21
C ARG A 178 6.09 -10.93 -17.50
N ASN A 179 6.27 -10.44 -18.72
CA ASN A 179 7.46 -9.67 -19.09
C ASN A 179 7.57 -8.40 -18.26
N PHE A 180 6.44 -7.72 -18.04
CA PHE A 180 6.38 -6.56 -17.17
C PHE A 180 6.84 -6.88 -15.75
N SER A 181 6.40 -7.99 -15.17
CA SER A 181 6.79 -8.39 -13.81
C SER A 181 8.27 -8.72 -13.70
N ILE A 182 8.87 -9.32 -14.74
CA ILE A 182 10.31 -9.60 -14.78
C ILE A 182 11.11 -8.31 -14.88
N ILE A 183 10.73 -7.40 -15.78
CA ILE A 183 11.41 -6.10 -15.96
C ILE A 183 11.35 -5.31 -14.65
N TYR A 184 10.18 -5.23 -14.03
CA TYR A 184 10.00 -4.57 -12.73
C TYR A 184 10.91 -5.19 -11.66
N LEU A 185 10.93 -6.52 -11.53
CA LEU A 185 11.78 -7.24 -10.59
C LEU A 185 13.27 -6.89 -10.78
N ILE A 186 13.77 -6.97 -12.02
CA ILE A 186 15.17 -6.71 -12.32
C ILE A 186 15.55 -5.27 -11.95
N ILE A 187 14.80 -4.29 -12.41
CA ILE A 187 15.12 -2.86 -12.21
C ILE A 187 15.04 -2.48 -10.74
N VAL A 188 14.00 -2.91 -10.03
CA VAL A 188 13.86 -2.64 -8.60
C VAL A 188 14.96 -3.33 -7.80
N SER A 189 15.35 -4.56 -8.15
CA SER A 189 16.44 -5.26 -7.47
C SER A 189 17.79 -4.56 -7.66
N ILE A 190 18.12 -4.15 -8.89
CA ILE A 190 19.37 -3.41 -9.17
C ILE A 190 19.38 -2.08 -8.41
N TYR A 191 18.27 -1.34 -8.43
CA TYR A 191 18.14 -0.09 -7.68
C TYR A 191 18.44 -0.26 -6.19
N PHE A 192 17.82 -1.28 -5.54
CA PHE A 192 18.03 -1.50 -4.11
C PHE A 192 19.42 -2.04 -3.78
N ILE A 193 20.05 -2.81 -4.66
CA ILE A 193 21.45 -3.24 -4.50
C ILE A 193 22.38 -2.01 -4.53
N LEU A 194 22.25 -1.13 -5.52
CA LEU A 194 23.06 0.09 -5.59
C LEU A 194 22.79 1.03 -4.42
N LYS A 195 21.53 1.18 -4.02
CA LYS A 195 21.17 1.99 -2.85
C LYS A 195 21.76 1.43 -1.55
N ALA A 196 21.82 0.10 -1.40
CA ALA A 196 22.46 -0.55 -0.26
C ALA A 196 23.99 -0.35 -0.27
N ILE A 197 24.64 -0.46 -1.44
CA ILE A 197 26.07 -0.18 -1.59
C ILE A 197 26.38 1.26 -1.19
N ASN A 198 25.60 2.24 -1.68
CA ASN A 198 25.79 3.64 -1.32
C ASN A 198 25.51 3.94 0.16
N LEU A 199 24.66 3.14 0.83
CA LEU A 199 24.40 3.28 2.26
C LEU A 199 25.54 2.73 3.12
N LEU A 200 26.28 1.75 2.62
CA LEU A 200 27.39 1.09 3.33
C LEU A 200 28.74 1.73 3.05
N ASN A 201 28.92 2.34 1.89
CA ASN A 201 30.14 3.01 1.47
C ASN A 201 29.89 4.51 1.40
N ASP A 202 30.73 5.28 2.09
CA ASP A 202 30.71 6.74 2.02
C ASP A 202 31.20 7.28 0.66
N ASP A 203 31.65 6.40 -0.25
CA ASP A 203 32.14 6.74 -1.57
C ASP A 203 31.00 7.04 -2.56
N ILE A 204 31.10 8.23 -3.18
CA ILE A 204 30.08 8.87 -4.04
C ILE A 204 29.98 8.24 -5.45
N ILE A 205 30.64 7.12 -5.70
CA ILE A 205 30.91 6.63 -7.06
C ILE A 205 29.63 6.23 -7.84
N LEU A 206 28.59 5.72 -7.17
CA LEU A 206 27.38 5.17 -7.81
C LEU A 206 26.09 5.95 -7.51
N ILE A 207 26.20 7.19 -7.05
CA ILE A 207 25.00 7.97 -6.63
C ILE A 207 24.14 8.35 -7.84
N ASN A 208 24.76 8.83 -8.94
CA ASN A 208 24.02 9.24 -10.12
C ASN A 208 23.31 8.07 -10.80
N GLU A 209 23.95 6.90 -10.86
CA GLU A 209 23.36 5.67 -11.38
C GLU A 209 22.17 5.22 -10.55
N THR A 210 22.26 5.38 -9.23
CA THR A 210 21.14 5.09 -8.32
C THR A 210 19.97 6.03 -8.56
N TYR A 211 20.20 7.33 -8.76
CA TYR A 211 19.15 8.30 -9.11
C TYR A 211 18.51 8.01 -10.46
N LEU A 212 19.32 7.65 -11.47
CA LEU A 212 18.81 7.26 -12.79
C LEU A 212 17.90 6.02 -12.69
N LEU A 213 18.31 5.01 -11.93
CA LEU A 213 17.49 3.81 -11.71
C LEU A 213 16.20 4.10 -10.91
N ALA A 214 16.25 5.05 -9.98
CA ALA A 214 15.04 5.50 -9.30
C ALA A 214 14.03 6.08 -10.29
N ILE A 215 14.48 6.94 -11.22
CA ILE A 215 13.62 7.49 -12.27
C ILE A 215 13.07 6.38 -13.17
N ILE A 216 13.90 5.43 -13.62
CA ILE A 216 13.46 4.32 -14.47
C ILE A 216 12.43 3.45 -13.75
N LYS A 217 12.63 3.14 -12.49
CA LYS A 217 11.69 2.40 -11.63
C LYS A 217 10.32 3.07 -11.60
N ASP A 218 10.28 4.39 -11.41
CA ASP A 218 9.04 5.15 -11.32
C ASP A 218 8.35 5.28 -12.68
N LEU A 219 9.09 5.43 -13.76
CA LEU A 219 8.56 5.41 -15.12
C LEU A 219 7.89 4.08 -15.46
N ILE A 220 8.39 2.96 -14.98
CA ILE A 220 7.76 1.64 -15.16
C ILE A 220 6.41 1.59 -14.45
N ILE A 221 6.31 2.13 -13.23
CA ILE A 221 5.03 2.19 -12.50
C ILE A 221 4.07 3.15 -13.20
N ALA A 222 4.55 4.31 -13.65
CA ALA A 222 3.76 5.27 -14.43
C ALA A 222 3.23 4.65 -15.73
N TRP A 223 4.06 3.88 -16.45
CA TRP A 223 3.64 3.11 -17.63
C TRP A 223 2.52 2.11 -17.30
N PHE A 224 2.61 1.41 -16.15
CA PHE A 224 1.56 0.51 -15.69
C PHE A 224 0.22 1.25 -15.47
N ILE A 225 0.26 2.42 -14.81
CA ILE A 225 -0.94 3.25 -14.58
C ILE A 225 -1.57 3.66 -15.91
N PHE A 226 -0.74 4.12 -16.85
CA PHE A 226 -1.18 4.53 -18.19
C PHE A 226 -1.82 3.36 -18.96
N LYS A 227 -1.19 2.19 -18.94
CA LYS A 227 -1.70 0.99 -19.64
C LYS A 227 -2.98 0.41 -19.04
N LEU A 228 -3.22 0.57 -17.75
CA LEU A 228 -4.50 0.20 -17.12
C LEU A 228 -5.63 1.18 -17.46
N ASN A 229 -5.30 2.39 -17.91
CA ASN A 229 -6.25 3.45 -18.29
C ASN A 229 -7.29 3.76 -17.18
N ILE A 230 -6.86 3.78 -15.92
CA ILE A 230 -7.73 4.03 -14.77
C ILE A 230 -8.10 5.51 -14.68
N LEU A 231 -7.17 6.41 -14.97
CA LEU A 231 -7.33 7.86 -14.84
C LEU A 231 -8.13 8.47 -15.98
N PHE A 232 -7.91 7.98 -17.21
CA PHE A 232 -8.51 8.49 -18.44
C PHE A 232 -9.54 7.53 -19.00
N ARG A 233 -10.48 7.12 -18.17
CA ARG A 233 -11.53 6.17 -18.54
C ARG A 233 -12.20 6.59 -19.84
N ASP A 234 -11.77 6.02 -20.94
CA ASP A 234 -12.58 5.94 -22.15
C ASP A 234 -13.69 4.91 -21.89
N TYR A 235 -14.80 5.39 -21.35
CA TYR A 235 -16.05 4.66 -21.40
C TYR A 235 -16.51 4.62 -22.87
N LYS A 236 -15.84 3.83 -23.68
CA LYS A 236 -16.40 3.42 -24.96
C LYS A 236 -17.56 2.51 -24.66
N LEU A 237 -18.71 3.12 -24.36
CA LEU A 237 -19.98 2.46 -24.49
C LEU A 237 -19.95 1.67 -25.80
N ASN A 238 -20.24 0.38 -25.70
CA ASN A 238 -20.36 -0.44 -26.87
C ASN A 238 -21.31 0.29 -27.83
N ASN A 239 -20.83 0.76 -28.97
CA ASN A 239 -21.55 1.56 -29.97
C ASN A 239 -22.88 0.93 -30.43
N ARG A 240 -23.19 -0.29 -30.01
CA ARG A 240 -24.46 -0.96 -30.24
C ARG A 240 -25.61 -0.47 -29.35
N ILE A 241 -25.33 0.13 -28.18
CA ILE A 241 -26.37 0.65 -27.26
C ILE A 241 -26.58 2.17 -27.51
N SER A 242 -25.57 2.88 -27.96
CA SER A 242 -25.59 4.35 -28.12
C SER A 242 -26.41 4.82 -29.33
N LYS A 243 -26.72 3.97 -30.31
CA LYS A 243 -27.41 4.41 -31.52
C LYS A 243 -28.89 4.67 -31.39
N ASN A 244 -29.54 4.23 -30.30
CA ASN A 244 -31.02 4.28 -30.19
C ASN A 244 -31.59 4.97 -28.96
N ILE A 245 -30.79 5.55 -28.07
CA ILE A 245 -31.33 6.13 -26.83
C ILE A 245 -30.61 7.47 -26.55
N SER A 246 -31.33 8.58 -26.64
CA SER A 246 -30.89 9.91 -26.16
C SER A 246 -30.97 9.97 -24.62
N CYS A 247 -30.18 9.17 -23.93
CA CYS A 247 -30.11 9.16 -22.48
C CYS A 247 -29.04 10.13 -21.96
N SER A 248 -29.30 10.74 -20.81
CA SER A 248 -28.30 11.52 -20.12
C SER A 248 -27.09 10.64 -19.79
N LYS A 249 -25.85 11.23 -19.74
CA LYS A 249 -24.60 10.49 -19.36
C LYS A 249 -24.76 9.67 -18.07
N ARG A 250 -25.64 10.10 -17.17
CA ARG A 250 -25.90 9.44 -15.90
C ARG A 250 -26.74 8.15 -16.05
N GLU A 251 -27.66 8.13 -16.99
CA GLU A 251 -28.49 6.96 -17.30
C GLU A 251 -27.72 5.92 -18.10
N GLU A 252 -26.88 6.37 -19.05
CA GLU A 252 -25.95 5.50 -19.77
C GLU A 252 -24.99 4.79 -18.79
N PHE A 253 -24.52 5.49 -17.78
CA PHE A 253 -23.66 4.93 -16.73
C PHE A 253 -24.39 3.88 -15.87
N LYS A 254 -25.67 4.08 -15.55
CA LYS A 254 -26.50 3.10 -14.83
C LYS A 254 -26.75 1.83 -15.65
N ILE A 255 -26.99 1.98 -16.94
CA ILE A 255 -27.22 0.83 -17.86
C ILE A 255 -25.94 0.00 -18.01
N PHE A 256 -24.79 0.67 -18.15
CA PHE A 256 -23.50 0.00 -18.31
C PHE A 256 -23.06 -0.73 -17.02
N PHE A 257 -23.31 -0.14 -15.84
CA PHE A 257 -23.05 -0.74 -14.55
C PHE A 257 -24.37 -1.16 -13.89
N SER A 258 -24.80 -2.38 -14.13
CA SER A 258 -26.02 -2.94 -13.51
C SER A 258 -26.05 -2.86 -11.97
N ASN A 259 -24.87 -2.72 -11.37
CA ASN A 259 -24.66 -2.59 -9.93
C ASN A 259 -24.30 -1.15 -9.49
N TYR A 260 -24.47 -0.16 -10.37
CA TYR A 260 -24.15 1.23 -10.04
C TYR A 260 -24.94 1.72 -8.84
N GLY A 261 -24.24 2.27 -7.87
CA GLY A 261 -24.82 2.78 -6.62
C GLY A 261 -25.08 1.74 -5.52
N LYS A 262 -25.07 0.43 -5.80
CA LYS A 262 -25.26 -0.61 -4.77
C LYS A 262 -24.12 -0.65 -3.74
N PHE A 263 -22.92 -0.30 -4.16
CA PHE A 263 -21.69 -0.26 -3.36
C PHE A 263 -21.20 1.17 -3.12
N GLY A 264 -22.07 2.16 -3.29
CA GLY A 264 -21.67 3.56 -3.33
C GLY A 264 -20.74 3.84 -4.51
N HIS A 265 -19.99 4.94 -4.41
CA HIS A 265 -19.00 5.33 -5.42
C HIS A 265 -17.59 4.82 -5.04
N PHE A 266 -17.43 3.50 -4.87
CA PHE A 266 -16.14 2.88 -4.51
C PHE A 266 -15.04 3.15 -5.56
N GLU A 267 -15.43 3.36 -6.81
CA GLU A 267 -14.52 3.71 -7.91
C GLU A 267 -13.76 5.00 -7.66
N LEU A 268 -14.35 5.97 -6.92
CA LEU A 268 -13.68 7.20 -6.56
C LEU A 268 -12.48 6.97 -5.63
N PHE A 269 -12.56 5.97 -4.75
CA PHE A 269 -11.41 5.57 -3.95
C PHE A 269 -10.26 5.08 -4.81
N ILE A 270 -10.56 4.22 -5.79
CA ILE A 270 -9.55 3.66 -6.68
C ILE A 270 -8.94 4.76 -7.55
N GLN A 271 -9.76 5.66 -8.12
CA GLN A 271 -9.26 6.80 -8.90
C GLN A 271 -8.38 7.72 -8.05
N SER A 272 -8.85 8.11 -6.84
CA SER A 272 -8.05 8.92 -5.93
C SER A 272 -6.73 8.23 -5.54
N ALA A 273 -6.74 6.92 -5.31
CA ALA A 273 -5.53 6.15 -5.03
C ALA A 273 -4.50 6.29 -6.17
N PHE A 274 -4.92 6.10 -7.42
CA PHE A 274 -4.02 6.23 -8.58
C PHE A 274 -3.60 7.67 -8.86
N ILE A 275 -4.42 8.67 -8.52
CA ILE A 275 -4.01 10.09 -8.56
C ILE A 275 -2.89 10.34 -7.55
N TRP A 276 -3.03 9.91 -6.29
CA TRP A 276 -1.99 10.06 -5.28
C TRP A 276 -0.70 9.31 -5.65
N LEU A 277 -0.82 8.11 -6.22
CA LEU A 277 0.34 7.37 -6.74
C LEU A 277 1.05 8.16 -7.82
N SER A 278 0.30 8.72 -8.80
CA SER A 278 0.86 9.48 -9.91
C SER A 278 1.54 10.78 -9.44
N ILE A 279 0.94 11.49 -8.48
CA ILE A 279 1.54 12.71 -7.90
C ILE A 279 2.85 12.33 -7.18
N GLY A 280 2.84 11.26 -6.36
CA GLY A 280 4.03 10.80 -5.66
C GLY A 280 5.15 10.37 -6.61
N LEU A 281 4.85 9.65 -7.71
CA LEU A 281 5.81 9.28 -8.74
C LEU A 281 6.39 10.50 -9.44
N PHE A 282 5.56 11.48 -9.78
CA PHE A 282 6.02 12.73 -10.40
C PHE A 282 7.00 13.49 -9.50
N LEU A 283 6.68 13.61 -8.21
CA LEU A 283 7.55 14.29 -7.25
C LEU A 283 8.85 13.52 -6.99
N ASP A 284 8.81 12.18 -6.97
CA ASP A 284 10.02 11.35 -6.81
C ASP A 284 10.94 11.46 -8.04
N ILE A 285 10.38 11.43 -9.24
CA ILE A 285 11.14 11.67 -10.48
C ILE A 285 11.75 13.07 -10.46
N LEU A 286 10.97 14.10 -10.13
CA LEU A 286 11.43 15.47 -10.05
C LEU A 286 12.60 15.61 -9.07
N LEU A 287 12.46 15.04 -7.86
CA LEU A 287 13.50 15.04 -6.85
C LEU A 287 14.80 14.42 -7.38
N HIS A 288 14.73 13.23 -7.99
CA HIS A 288 15.92 12.54 -8.50
C HIS A 288 16.56 13.25 -9.70
N VAL A 289 15.77 13.87 -10.59
CA VAL A 289 16.31 14.72 -11.67
C VAL A 289 17.08 15.91 -11.11
N MET A 290 16.55 16.57 -10.09
CA MET A 290 17.22 17.71 -9.45
C MET A 290 18.50 17.29 -8.72
N LEU A 291 18.49 16.14 -8.05
CA LEU A 291 19.69 15.57 -7.41
C LEU A 291 20.79 15.27 -8.43
N ILE A 292 20.46 14.74 -9.62
CA ILE A 292 21.42 14.54 -10.72
C ILE A 292 22.02 15.88 -11.17
N GLN A 293 21.20 16.92 -11.24
CA GLN A 293 21.64 18.26 -11.61
C GLN A 293 22.34 19.03 -10.47
N LYS A 294 22.53 18.38 -9.30
CA LYS A 294 23.13 18.97 -8.09
C LYS A 294 22.37 20.21 -7.58
N ILE A 295 21.07 20.33 -7.89
CA ILE A 295 20.21 21.37 -7.37
C ILE A 295 19.74 20.95 -5.98
N LYS A 296 20.10 21.74 -4.97
CA LYS A 296 19.63 21.51 -3.59
C LYS A 296 18.15 21.90 -3.48
N ILE A 297 17.28 20.91 -3.51
CA ILE A 297 15.87 21.08 -3.19
C ILE A 297 15.56 20.19 -2.01
N ASP A 298 14.91 20.79 -1.03
CA ASP A 298 14.53 20.14 0.21
C ASP A 298 13.07 19.67 0.13
N ILE A 299 12.76 18.84 -0.90
CA ILE A 299 11.46 18.16 -0.98
C ILE A 299 11.48 17.00 0.02
N GLY A 300 10.54 17.01 0.95
CA GLY A 300 10.44 15.95 1.95
C GLY A 300 10.09 14.58 1.36
N ILE A 301 11.06 13.67 1.32
CA ILE A 301 10.88 12.28 0.86
C ILE A 301 9.76 11.57 1.63
N ASP A 302 9.56 11.92 2.89
CA ASP A 302 8.49 11.35 3.71
C ASP A 302 7.09 11.73 3.20
N GLY A 303 6.93 12.91 2.58
CA GLY A 303 5.70 13.30 1.93
C GLY A 303 5.35 12.37 0.76
N ILE A 304 6.32 12.03 -0.07
CA ILE A 304 6.17 11.09 -1.20
C ILE A 304 5.75 9.71 -0.68
N ARG A 305 6.40 9.21 0.36
CA ARG A 305 6.03 7.92 1.00
C ARG A 305 4.62 7.93 1.56
N HIS A 306 4.19 9.04 2.15
CA HIS A 306 2.82 9.15 2.63
C HIS A 306 1.81 9.16 1.47
N MET A 307 2.12 9.75 0.32
CA MET A 307 1.28 9.63 -0.88
C MET A 307 1.15 8.18 -1.33
N TRP A 308 2.21 7.38 -1.26
CA TRP A 308 2.17 5.97 -1.65
C TRP A 308 1.48 5.07 -0.60
N LEU A 309 1.74 5.28 0.69
CA LEU A 309 1.21 4.44 1.76
C LEU A 309 -0.21 4.82 2.15
N THR A 310 -0.43 6.09 2.48
CA THR A 310 -1.75 6.55 2.93
C THR A 310 -2.63 6.96 1.75
N GLY A 311 -2.04 7.59 0.73
CA GLY A 311 -2.75 8.00 -0.48
C GLY A 311 -3.12 6.81 -1.37
N PHE A 312 -2.13 6.14 -1.94
CA PHE A 312 -2.41 5.04 -2.86
C PHE A 312 -2.91 3.79 -2.14
N THR A 313 -2.10 3.25 -1.22
CA THR A 313 -2.38 1.91 -0.68
C THR A 313 -3.64 1.89 0.19
N SER A 314 -3.81 2.85 1.11
CA SER A 314 -4.99 2.84 1.99
C SER A 314 -6.29 3.13 1.24
N LEU A 315 -6.29 4.08 0.29
CA LEU A 315 -7.48 4.33 -0.54
C LEU A 315 -7.83 3.13 -1.43
N LEU A 316 -6.83 2.49 -2.03
CA LEU A 316 -7.04 1.28 -2.84
C LEU A 316 -7.65 0.16 -1.99
N ILE A 317 -7.10 -0.06 -0.79
CA ILE A 317 -7.58 -1.04 0.18
C ILE A 317 -9.05 -0.77 0.53
N ILE A 318 -9.40 0.44 0.94
CA ILE A 318 -10.76 0.81 1.34
C ILE A 318 -11.72 0.66 0.16
N GLY A 319 -11.38 1.17 -1.01
CA GLY A 319 -12.21 1.08 -2.21
C GLY A 319 -12.47 -0.37 -2.64
N MET A 320 -11.42 -1.19 -2.66
CA MET A 320 -11.55 -2.61 -2.97
C MET A 320 -12.39 -3.36 -1.93
N SER A 321 -12.23 -3.05 -0.65
CA SER A 321 -13.00 -3.66 0.45
C SER A 321 -14.49 -3.37 0.34
N ILE A 322 -14.85 -2.11 0.08
CA ILE A 322 -16.25 -1.69 -0.09
C ILE A 322 -16.93 -2.50 -1.22
N ARG A 323 -16.18 -2.85 -2.26
CA ARG A 323 -16.71 -3.65 -3.39
C ARG A 323 -16.68 -5.14 -3.14
N MET A 324 -15.63 -5.65 -2.50
CA MET A 324 -15.36 -7.08 -2.40
C MET A 324 -16.05 -7.74 -1.21
N ILE A 325 -16.01 -7.12 -0.03
CA ILE A 325 -16.55 -7.72 1.19
C ILE A 325 -18.05 -8.05 1.05
N PRO A 326 -18.94 -7.13 0.58
CA PRO A 326 -20.35 -7.47 0.38
C PRO A 326 -20.57 -8.56 -0.68
N GLY A 327 -19.67 -8.67 -1.66
CA GLY A 327 -19.73 -9.74 -2.67
C GLY A 327 -19.29 -11.11 -2.15
N MET A 328 -18.58 -11.16 -1.02
CA MET A 328 -18.12 -12.38 -0.37
C MET A 328 -19.07 -12.88 0.71
N THR A 329 -19.89 -11.99 1.24
CA THR A 329 -20.90 -12.26 2.26
C THR A 329 -22.28 -12.45 1.62
N SER A 330 -23.20 -13.04 2.32
CA SER A 330 -24.59 -13.25 1.84
C SER A 330 -25.36 -11.95 1.62
N THR A 331 -24.95 -10.85 2.25
CA THR A 331 -25.67 -9.57 2.29
C THR A 331 -25.71 -8.81 0.95
N LYS A 332 -24.77 -9.05 0.05
CA LYS A 332 -24.70 -8.50 -1.34
C LYS A 332 -24.87 -6.99 -1.54
N LYS A 333 -25.15 -6.20 -0.49
CA LYS A 333 -25.40 -4.75 -0.59
C LYS A 333 -24.86 -4.01 0.63
N LEU A 334 -24.43 -2.75 0.43
CA LEU A 334 -24.15 -1.81 1.52
C LEU A 334 -25.45 -1.24 2.07
N LYS A 335 -25.54 -1.12 3.39
CA LYS A 335 -26.72 -0.52 4.06
C LYS A 335 -26.85 0.98 3.73
N HIS A 336 -25.71 1.70 3.66
CA HIS A 336 -25.66 3.15 3.43
C HIS A 336 -24.65 3.52 2.33
N PRO A 337 -24.94 3.24 1.05
CA PRO A 337 -24.02 3.49 -0.05
C PRO A 337 -23.70 4.99 -0.25
N ASP A 338 -24.61 5.89 0.08
CA ASP A 338 -24.44 7.34 -0.09
C ASP A 338 -23.34 7.92 0.81
N ARG A 339 -23.07 7.29 1.96
CA ARG A 339 -22.01 7.72 2.89
C ARG A 339 -20.60 7.45 2.37
N VAL A 340 -20.45 6.61 1.37
CA VAL A 340 -19.16 6.30 0.74
C VAL A 340 -18.50 7.56 0.17
N ILE A 341 -19.27 8.50 -0.40
CA ILE A 341 -18.74 9.77 -0.93
C ILE A 341 -18.11 10.61 0.19
N TRP A 342 -18.76 10.69 1.35
CA TRP A 342 -18.21 11.41 2.49
C TRP A 342 -16.92 10.77 3.00
N LEU A 343 -16.86 9.46 3.04
CA LEU A 343 -15.67 8.73 3.43
C LEU A 343 -14.49 9.02 2.46
N VAL A 344 -14.75 9.04 1.14
CA VAL A 344 -13.73 9.43 0.13
C VAL A 344 -13.18 10.83 0.45
N ARG A 345 -14.07 11.80 0.70
CA ARG A 345 -13.65 13.18 0.97
C ARG A 345 -12.83 13.29 2.24
N ILE A 346 -13.30 12.71 3.35
CA ILE A 346 -12.60 12.77 4.65
C ILE A 346 -11.19 12.21 4.53
N ILE A 347 -11.03 11.04 3.91
CA ILE A 347 -9.71 10.41 3.78
C ILE A 347 -8.81 11.21 2.84
N ASN A 348 -9.31 11.70 1.70
CA ASN A 348 -8.50 12.53 0.80
C ASN A 348 -8.04 13.85 1.45
N PHE A 349 -8.90 14.53 2.22
CA PHE A 349 -8.49 15.71 2.99
C PHE A 349 -7.44 15.37 4.05
N SER A 350 -7.59 14.24 4.74
CA SER A 350 -6.57 13.77 5.68
C SER A 350 -5.22 13.57 5.01
N ILE A 351 -5.18 12.92 3.84
CA ILE A 351 -3.95 12.69 3.07
C ILE A 351 -3.36 14.04 2.61
N LEU A 352 -4.19 14.91 2.07
CA LEU A 352 -3.77 16.24 1.60
C LEU A 352 -3.10 17.06 2.73
N PHE A 353 -3.73 17.14 3.90
CA PHE A 353 -3.19 17.90 5.03
C PHE A 353 -1.87 17.32 5.54
N ARG A 354 -1.72 16.01 5.49
CA ARG A 354 -0.48 15.34 5.88
C ARG A 354 0.63 15.57 4.86
N THR A 355 0.34 15.43 3.58
CA THR A 355 1.34 15.52 2.52
C THR A 355 1.81 16.95 2.28
N ILE A 356 0.94 17.94 2.40
CA ILE A 356 1.32 19.36 2.26
C ILE A 356 2.48 19.69 3.22
N TYR A 357 2.34 19.41 4.51
CA TYR A 357 3.39 19.69 5.50
C TYR A 357 4.70 18.97 5.19
N LEU A 358 4.62 17.70 4.79
CA LEU A 358 5.80 16.85 4.57
C LEU A 358 6.51 17.12 3.24
N VAL A 359 5.84 17.75 2.26
CA VAL A 359 6.42 18.06 0.94
C VAL A 359 6.98 19.47 0.87
N ILE A 360 6.41 20.43 1.62
CA ILE A 360 6.90 21.80 1.61
C ILE A 360 8.34 21.82 2.14
N PRO A 361 9.28 22.43 1.40
CA PRO A 361 10.66 22.60 1.84
C PRO A 361 10.76 23.25 3.22
N GLU A 362 11.63 22.74 4.08
CA GLU A 362 11.85 23.28 5.42
C GLU A 362 12.27 24.75 5.38
N SER A 363 13.06 25.13 4.37
CA SER A 363 13.46 26.52 4.13
C SER A 363 12.26 27.47 3.98
N ILE A 364 11.17 27.03 3.34
CA ILE A 364 9.94 27.82 3.19
C ILE A 364 9.17 27.88 4.51
N LEU A 365 9.09 26.76 5.23
CA LEU A 365 8.40 26.70 6.52
C LEU A 365 9.08 27.61 7.56
N LEU A 366 10.40 27.72 7.51
CA LEU A 366 11.18 28.59 8.40
C LEU A 366 11.15 30.07 7.98
N SER A 367 11.15 30.35 6.67
CA SER A 367 11.12 31.72 6.15
C SER A 367 9.77 32.42 6.40
N ILE A 368 8.67 31.66 6.47
CA ILE A 368 7.31 32.18 6.69
C ILE A 368 6.68 31.45 7.88
N PRO A 369 6.94 31.90 9.13
CA PRO A 369 6.51 31.19 10.34
C PRO A 369 5.00 30.92 10.41
N SER A 370 4.17 31.82 9.88
CA SER A 370 2.71 31.63 9.81
C SER A 370 2.31 30.42 8.99
N ILE A 371 2.97 30.18 7.85
CA ILE A 371 2.74 29.00 7.00
C ILE A 371 3.18 27.74 7.76
N GLY A 372 4.34 27.77 8.40
CA GLY A 372 4.85 26.64 9.21
C GLY A 372 3.86 26.22 10.30
N ILE A 373 3.34 27.18 11.08
CA ILE A 373 2.36 26.91 12.14
C ILE A 373 1.05 26.33 11.57
N ILE A 374 0.53 26.90 10.50
CA ILE A 374 -0.70 26.39 9.85
C ILE A 374 -0.48 24.98 9.32
N ALA A 375 0.62 24.75 8.61
CA ALA A 375 0.94 23.44 8.05
C ALA A 375 1.11 22.37 9.15
N LEU A 376 1.76 22.71 10.27
CA LEU A 376 1.89 21.81 11.42
C LEU A 376 0.53 21.47 12.07
N ARG A 377 -0.35 22.46 12.21
CA ARG A 377 -1.71 22.23 12.73
C ARG A 377 -2.53 21.33 11.78
N LEU A 378 -2.44 21.54 10.49
CA LEU A 378 -3.08 20.70 9.48
C LEU A 378 -2.51 19.27 9.53
N PHE A 379 -1.21 19.12 9.71
CA PHE A 379 -0.58 17.81 9.89
C PHE A 379 -1.13 17.07 11.12
N GLY A 380 -1.26 17.74 12.27
CA GLY A 380 -1.90 17.17 13.46
C GLY A 380 -3.36 16.76 13.21
N LEU A 381 -4.15 17.66 12.57
CA LEU A 381 -5.55 17.40 12.22
C LEU A 381 -5.70 16.22 11.26
N SER A 382 -4.72 16.00 10.38
CA SER A 382 -4.74 14.89 9.41
C SER A 382 -4.88 13.53 10.08
N GLY A 383 -4.19 13.31 11.20
CA GLY A 383 -4.28 12.06 11.95
C GLY A 383 -5.68 11.80 12.50
N ILE A 384 -6.29 12.83 13.07
CA ILE A 384 -7.66 12.77 13.60
C ILE A 384 -8.66 12.46 12.48
N LEU A 385 -8.56 13.15 11.34
CA LEU A 385 -9.42 12.92 10.18
C LEU A 385 -9.25 11.50 9.62
N PHE A 386 -8.03 10.97 9.58
CA PHE A 386 -7.78 9.62 9.10
C PHE A 386 -8.42 8.58 10.02
N MET A 387 -8.25 8.72 11.35
CA MET A 387 -8.89 7.85 12.33
C MET A 387 -10.42 7.92 12.25
N PHE A 388 -10.96 9.12 12.12
CA PHE A 388 -12.40 9.31 11.93
C PHE A 388 -12.88 8.61 10.63
N GLY A 389 -12.14 8.75 9.53
CA GLY A 389 -12.42 8.04 8.30
C GLY A 389 -12.43 6.52 8.48
N LEU A 390 -11.48 5.95 9.22
CA LEU A 390 -11.45 4.52 9.52
C LEU A 390 -12.65 4.07 10.39
N LEU A 391 -13.08 4.89 11.34
CA LEU A 391 -14.29 4.62 12.13
C LEU A 391 -15.55 4.63 11.25
N VAL A 392 -15.67 5.59 10.34
CA VAL A 392 -16.77 5.62 9.36
C VAL A 392 -16.73 4.38 8.45
N PHE A 393 -15.54 3.98 7.99
CA PHE A 393 -15.37 2.76 7.20
C PHE A 393 -15.80 1.51 7.98
N TYR A 394 -15.36 1.39 9.24
CA TYR A 394 -15.80 0.29 10.12
C TYR A 394 -17.33 0.29 10.29
N TYR A 395 -17.94 1.44 10.55
CA TYR A 395 -19.39 1.57 10.68
C TYR A 395 -20.15 1.13 9.42
N LEU A 396 -19.61 1.40 8.24
CA LEU A 396 -20.19 0.96 6.97
C LEU A 396 -20.07 -0.56 6.75
N MET A 397 -18.99 -1.17 7.25
CA MET A 397 -18.71 -2.60 7.04
C MET A 397 -19.28 -3.50 8.15
N ALA A 398 -19.40 -3.00 9.37
CA ALA A 398 -19.85 -3.78 10.52
C ALA A 398 -21.20 -4.52 10.32
N PRO A 399 -22.26 -3.92 9.70
CA PRO A 399 -23.50 -4.65 9.46
C PRO A 399 -23.37 -5.82 8.50
N ILE A 400 -22.37 -5.77 7.61
CA ILE A 400 -22.12 -6.84 6.62
C ILE A 400 -21.39 -8.01 7.27
N LEU A 401 -20.50 -7.70 8.22
CA LEU A 401 -19.71 -8.69 8.94
C LEU A 401 -20.53 -9.40 10.02
N ASN A 402 -21.41 -8.68 10.71
CA ASN A 402 -22.23 -9.23 11.79
C ASN A 402 -23.36 -10.14 11.28
N ASN A 403 -23.94 -9.87 10.09
CA ASN A 403 -24.99 -10.73 9.53
C ASN A 403 -24.50 -12.12 9.07
N ASN A 404 -23.21 -12.43 9.21
CA ASN A 404 -22.68 -13.78 8.97
C ASN A 404 -22.44 -14.57 10.28
N LEU A 405 -22.81 -14.01 11.44
CA LEU A 405 -22.66 -14.65 12.75
C LEU A 405 -24.01 -15.27 13.22
N ASP A 406 -25.10 -15.00 12.50
CA ASP A 406 -26.42 -15.62 12.65
C ASP A 406 -26.65 -16.68 11.56
#